data_4524b73334d0c6be646c0d2fb2507bf8
#
_entry.id   4524b73334d0c6be646c0d2fb2507bf8
#
_cell.length_a   1.000
_cell.length_b   1.000
_cell.length_c   1.000
_cell.angle_alpha   90.00
_cell.angle_beta   90.00
_cell.angle_gamma   90.00
#
_symmetry.space_group_name_H-M   'P 1'
#
loop_
_entity.id
_entity.type
_entity.pdbx_description
1 polymer ?
#
loop_
_entity_poly.entity_id
_entity_poly.type
_entity_poly.pdbx_seq_one_letter_code
_entity_poly.pdbx_strand_id
1 'polypeptide(L)'
;MRTRTKAIVFAVFAVAFAAWTFAFLHCRDSELTVFPQSHFEFYELTDRAQGGSSTATLSVSDSQLDVEVNVRSGVAFPAVGLEFNLKSIDNRPTGLFDLSKFDSLEVTFSTRRMRSVSLRVLTEDPVYSRSGRESLRVLTQDVQAGRAPASVKVPTSAFRTAPWWLSAMGLEEDDGLSHLHRSAYLEVVCGSGVMRGIPDEISVSRIRLRGVNRDFEKGMLAGAALLALLLVAFIIYIKKAKGKQS
;
A
#
# COMPACT_ATOMS: atom_id res chain seq x y z
N MET A 1 -43.69 -32.14 -6.25
CA MET A 1 -43.21 -31.21 -5.21
C MET A 1 -44.21 -30.10 -5.05
N ARG A 2 -44.74 -29.86 -3.84
CA ARG A 2 -45.78 -28.84 -3.57
C ARG A 2 -45.28 -27.43 -3.90
N THR A 3 -46.15 -26.54 -4.39
CA THR A 3 -45.82 -25.15 -4.76
C THR A 3 -45.12 -24.40 -3.61
N ARG A 4 -45.55 -24.63 -2.37
CA ARG A 4 -44.92 -24.06 -1.15
C ARG A 4 -43.45 -24.46 -0.99
N THR A 5 -43.08 -25.72 -1.25
CA THR A 5 -41.69 -26.18 -1.14
C THR A 5 -40.77 -25.49 -2.16
N LYS A 6 -41.28 -25.23 -3.38
CA LYS A 6 -40.52 -24.50 -4.41
C LYS A 6 -40.29 -23.05 -4.01
N ALA A 7 -41.33 -22.38 -3.49
CA ALA A 7 -41.21 -20.99 -3.01
C ALA A 7 -40.16 -20.88 -1.86
N ILE A 8 -40.21 -21.81 -0.91
CA ILE A 8 -39.24 -21.84 0.19
C ILE A 8 -37.79 -21.99 -0.32
N VAL A 9 -37.52 -22.91 -1.26
CA VAL A 9 -36.22 -23.13 -1.83
C VAL A 9 -35.70 -21.88 -2.56
N PHE A 10 -36.54 -21.24 -3.37
CA PHE A 10 -36.17 -20.00 -4.04
C PHE A 10 -35.88 -18.86 -3.03
N ALA A 11 -36.68 -18.75 -1.98
CA ALA A 11 -36.43 -17.77 -0.92
C ALA A 11 -35.09 -18.02 -0.21
N VAL A 12 -34.73 -19.27 0.07
CA VAL A 12 -33.43 -19.62 0.66
C VAL A 12 -32.27 -19.24 -0.28
N PHE A 13 -32.40 -19.52 -1.59
CA PHE A 13 -31.37 -19.10 -2.55
C PHE A 13 -31.26 -17.58 -2.65
N ALA A 14 -32.36 -16.84 -2.62
CA ALA A 14 -32.34 -15.38 -2.66
C ALA A 14 -31.65 -14.80 -1.41
N VAL A 15 -31.94 -15.31 -0.21
CA VAL A 15 -31.31 -14.88 1.03
C VAL A 15 -29.83 -15.24 1.03
N ALA A 16 -29.46 -16.45 0.60
CA ALA A 16 -28.07 -16.88 0.51
C ALA A 16 -27.28 -15.98 -0.46
N PHE A 17 -27.84 -15.64 -1.62
CA PHE A 17 -27.21 -14.77 -2.59
C PHE A 17 -27.08 -13.33 -2.08
N ALA A 18 -28.11 -12.81 -1.38
CA ALA A 18 -28.02 -11.49 -0.76
C ALA A 18 -26.95 -11.42 0.34
N ALA A 19 -26.89 -12.42 1.22
CA ALA A 19 -25.85 -12.54 2.24
C ALA A 19 -24.46 -12.67 1.63
N TRP A 20 -24.33 -13.45 0.56
CA TRP A 20 -23.10 -13.59 -0.21
C TRP A 20 -22.64 -12.25 -0.80
N THR A 21 -23.54 -11.54 -1.47
CA THR A 21 -23.25 -10.22 -2.06
C THR A 21 -22.84 -9.22 -0.99
N PHE A 22 -23.53 -9.23 0.15
CA PHE A 22 -23.20 -8.37 1.28
C PHE A 22 -21.79 -8.66 1.80
N ALA A 23 -21.45 -9.94 2.02
CA ALA A 23 -20.11 -10.34 2.46
C ALA A 23 -19.05 -9.94 1.44
N PHE A 24 -19.30 -10.12 0.14
CA PHE A 24 -18.40 -9.72 -0.93
C PHE A 24 -18.11 -8.22 -0.89
N LEU A 25 -19.13 -7.40 -0.78
CA LEU A 25 -18.97 -5.94 -0.77
C LEU A 25 -18.27 -5.39 0.48
N HIS A 26 -18.42 -6.07 1.63
CA HIS A 26 -17.90 -5.57 2.91
C HIS A 26 -16.57 -6.19 3.34
N CYS A 27 -16.24 -7.39 2.86
CA CYS A 27 -15.01 -8.10 3.28
C CYS A 27 -13.94 -8.15 2.18
N ARG A 28 -14.23 -7.58 1.01
CA ARG A 28 -13.32 -7.56 -0.13
C ARG A 28 -12.13 -6.65 0.11
N ASP A 29 -12.36 -5.51 0.76
CA ASP A 29 -11.34 -4.49 0.92
C ASP A 29 -10.36 -4.90 2.02
N SER A 30 -9.08 -4.71 1.75
CA SER A 30 -7.97 -4.89 2.68
C SER A 30 -7.38 -3.53 3.00
N GLU A 31 -7.30 -3.20 4.28
CA GLU A 31 -6.67 -1.97 4.76
C GLU A 31 -5.66 -2.30 5.84
N LEU A 32 -4.47 -1.70 5.76
CA LEU A 32 -3.46 -1.76 6.80
C LEU A 32 -3.05 -0.32 7.16
N THR A 33 -3.22 0.04 8.43
CA THR A 33 -2.76 1.32 8.96
C THR A 33 -1.28 1.20 9.32
N VAL A 34 -0.44 2.03 8.67
CA VAL A 34 0.98 2.16 8.97
C VAL A 34 1.18 3.18 10.10
N PHE A 35 0.39 4.27 10.09
CA PHE A 35 0.35 5.28 11.14
C PHE A 35 -1.05 5.96 11.16
N PRO A 36 -1.62 6.37 12.34
CA PRO A 36 -1.21 6.06 13.71
C PRO A 36 -1.48 4.59 14.07
N GLN A 37 -1.14 4.17 15.27
CA GLN A 37 -1.25 2.77 15.74
C GLN A 37 -0.31 1.83 14.95
N SER A 38 0.86 2.36 14.60
CA SER A 38 1.85 1.61 13.83
C SER A 38 2.39 0.42 14.62
N HIS A 39 2.36 -0.73 13.97
CA HIS A 39 3.13 -1.90 14.39
C HIS A 39 4.55 -1.87 13.82
N PHE A 40 4.84 -0.92 12.92
CA PHE A 40 6.15 -0.73 12.31
C PHE A 40 6.98 0.25 13.11
N GLU A 41 8.27 -0.03 13.22
CA GLU A 41 9.24 0.93 13.73
C GLU A 41 9.39 2.09 12.73
N PHE A 42 9.58 3.30 13.24
CA PHE A 42 9.83 4.47 12.40
C PHE A 42 10.91 5.36 13.01
N TYR A 43 11.63 6.06 12.15
CA TYR A 43 12.80 6.86 12.52
C TYR A 43 12.87 8.12 11.68
N GLU A 44 13.58 9.12 12.18
CA GLU A 44 14.07 10.21 11.35
C GLU A 44 15.13 9.70 10.36
N LEU A 45 15.02 10.14 9.14
CA LEU A 45 15.94 9.81 8.06
C LEU A 45 16.81 11.00 7.71
N THR A 46 18.13 10.78 7.59
CA THR A 46 19.11 11.79 7.15
C THR A 46 20.04 11.21 6.09
N ASP A 47 20.68 12.10 5.34
CA ASP A 47 21.64 11.74 4.30
C ASP A 47 23.06 11.43 4.84
N ARG A 48 23.23 11.27 6.16
CA ARG A 48 24.54 11.01 6.79
C ARG A 48 25.23 9.76 6.26
N ALA A 49 24.46 8.69 6.01
CA ALA A 49 25.01 7.47 5.44
C ALA A 49 25.61 7.67 4.03
N GLN A 50 25.19 8.72 3.33
CA GLN A 50 25.69 9.12 2.02
C GLN A 50 26.78 10.21 2.11
N GLY A 51 27.28 10.49 3.31
CA GLY A 51 28.27 11.55 3.55
C GLY A 51 27.68 12.96 3.62
N GLY A 52 26.36 13.09 3.73
CA GLY A 52 25.69 14.37 3.89
C GLY A 52 25.74 14.92 5.32
N SER A 53 25.29 16.17 5.45
CA SER A 53 25.24 16.90 6.75
C SER A 53 23.84 17.43 7.06
N SER A 54 22.84 16.96 6.38
CA SER A 54 21.45 17.32 6.64
C SER A 54 20.99 16.81 8.00
N THR A 55 20.02 17.50 8.60
CA THR A 55 19.48 17.13 9.91
C THR A 55 17.98 16.88 9.81
N ALA A 56 17.51 15.95 10.60
CA ALA A 56 16.11 15.70 10.87
C ALA A 56 15.92 15.56 12.39
N THR A 57 14.82 16.07 12.91
CA THR A 57 14.42 15.91 14.31
C THR A 57 12.97 15.50 14.35
N LEU A 58 12.69 14.33 14.90
CA LEU A 58 11.36 13.75 14.98
C LEU A 58 10.71 14.06 16.32
N SER A 59 9.50 14.61 16.26
CA SER A 59 8.58 14.75 17.40
C SER A 59 7.38 13.85 17.19
N VAL A 60 7.03 13.06 18.20
CA VAL A 60 5.99 12.04 18.13
C VAL A 60 4.86 12.39 19.06
N SER A 61 3.63 12.36 18.55
CA SER A 61 2.40 12.39 19.34
C SER A 61 1.52 11.20 18.98
N ASP A 62 0.43 10.96 19.73
CA ASP A 62 -0.48 9.83 19.50
C ASP A 62 -1.11 9.83 18.10
N SER A 63 -1.22 10.99 17.46
CA SER A 63 -1.92 11.16 16.19
C SER A 63 -1.11 11.84 15.09
N GLN A 64 0.14 12.23 15.37
CA GLN A 64 0.95 13.01 14.43
C GLN A 64 2.44 12.76 14.64
N LEU A 65 3.16 12.67 13.53
CA LEU A 65 4.62 12.68 13.46
C LEU A 65 5.04 13.99 12.81
N ASP A 66 5.79 14.80 13.54
CA ASP A 66 6.36 16.05 13.02
C ASP A 66 7.86 15.86 12.88
N VAL A 67 8.37 15.99 11.65
CA VAL A 67 9.81 15.97 11.42
C VAL A 67 10.27 17.32 10.91
N GLU A 68 11.06 18.01 11.74
CA GLU A 68 11.79 19.20 11.33
C GLU A 68 13.02 18.77 10.52
N VAL A 69 13.16 19.30 9.32
CA VAL A 69 14.22 18.92 8.36
C VAL A 69 15.02 20.15 7.95
N ASN A 70 16.34 19.98 7.83
CA ASN A 70 17.21 21.01 7.28
C ASN A 70 18.18 20.36 6.29
N VAL A 71 17.79 20.42 5.02
CA VAL A 71 18.58 19.83 3.93
C VAL A 71 19.80 20.68 3.64
N ARG A 72 20.99 20.08 3.69
CA ARG A 72 22.26 20.74 3.42
C ARG A 72 22.80 20.41 2.04
N SER A 73 23.77 21.19 1.58
CA SER A 73 24.54 20.90 0.38
C SER A 73 25.53 19.73 0.64
N GLY A 74 25.96 19.07 -0.43
CA GLY A 74 26.97 18.00 -0.35
C GLY A 74 26.50 16.66 -0.93
N VAL A 75 25.21 16.36 -0.85
CA VAL A 75 24.60 15.16 -1.46
C VAL A 75 23.69 15.57 -2.61
N ALA A 76 23.84 14.89 -3.75
CA ALA A 76 23.04 15.21 -4.95
C ALA A 76 21.55 14.90 -4.73
N PHE A 77 21.25 13.75 -4.12
CA PHE A 77 19.89 13.25 -3.90
C PHE A 77 19.67 12.94 -2.40
N PRO A 78 19.57 13.98 -1.55
CA PRO A 78 19.46 13.79 -0.11
C PRO A 78 18.14 13.09 0.24
N ALA A 79 18.20 12.10 1.13
CA ALA A 79 17.03 11.49 1.74
C ALA A 79 16.89 12.02 3.17
N VAL A 80 15.95 12.97 3.37
CA VAL A 80 15.73 13.60 4.69
C VAL A 80 14.24 13.64 4.97
N GLY A 81 13.83 13.07 6.09
CA GLY A 81 12.41 12.98 6.47
C GLY A 81 12.13 11.83 7.44
N LEU A 82 11.13 11.02 7.14
CA LEU A 82 10.67 9.87 7.92
C LEU A 82 10.90 8.56 7.18
N GLU A 83 11.25 7.51 7.92
CA GLU A 83 11.36 6.14 7.44
C GLU A 83 10.56 5.20 8.32
N PHE A 84 9.83 4.26 7.71
CA PHE A 84 9.15 3.15 8.36
C PHE A 84 9.84 1.85 7.96
N ASN A 85 10.26 1.07 8.97
CA ASN A 85 10.90 -0.23 8.77
C ASN A 85 9.83 -1.31 8.57
N LEU A 86 9.58 -1.69 7.32
CA LEU A 86 8.59 -2.70 6.97
C LEU A 86 9.05 -4.14 7.26
N LYS A 87 10.31 -4.35 7.61
CA LYS A 87 10.87 -5.68 7.93
C LYS A 87 10.60 -6.11 9.36
N SER A 88 10.04 -5.24 10.18
CA SER A 88 9.77 -5.50 11.59
C SER A 88 8.35 -5.09 11.91
N ILE A 89 7.60 -5.98 12.54
CA ILE A 89 6.25 -5.72 13.09
C ILE A 89 6.29 -6.05 14.58
N ASP A 90 5.83 -5.11 15.44
CA ASP A 90 5.85 -5.24 16.90
C ASP A 90 7.25 -5.62 17.45
N ASN A 91 8.30 -4.99 16.92
CA ASN A 91 9.70 -5.27 17.24
C ASN A 91 10.13 -6.72 16.96
N ARG A 92 9.37 -7.45 16.12
CA ARG A 92 9.73 -8.79 15.67
C ARG A 92 10.13 -8.75 14.21
N PRO A 93 11.30 -9.30 13.85
CA PRO A 93 11.71 -9.38 12.45
C PRO A 93 10.74 -10.28 11.69
N THR A 94 10.08 -9.74 10.68
CA THR A 94 9.11 -10.46 9.83
C THR A 94 9.67 -10.77 8.44
N GLY A 95 10.87 -10.27 8.13
CA GLY A 95 11.42 -10.30 6.78
C GLY A 95 10.85 -9.19 5.89
N LEU A 96 10.93 -9.40 4.60
CA LEU A 96 10.44 -8.41 3.63
C LEU A 96 8.91 -8.37 3.59
N PHE A 97 8.36 -7.18 3.50
CA PHE A 97 6.92 -6.95 3.48
C PHE A 97 6.37 -7.03 2.04
N ASP A 98 5.23 -7.68 1.88
CA ASP A 98 4.56 -7.80 0.59
C ASP A 98 3.58 -6.64 0.36
N LEU A 99 4.10 -5.53 -0.17
CA LEU A 99 3.31 -4.35 -0.51
C LEU A 99 2.50 -4.54 -1.80
N SER A 100 2.80 -5.57 -2.62
CA SER A 100 2.04 -5.88 -3.84
C SER A 100 0.59 -6.33 -3.60
N LYS A 101 0.25 -6.67 -2.35
CA LYS A 101 -1.12 -6.98 -1.92
C LYS A 101 -2.02 -5.75 -1.84
N PHE A 102 -1.44 -4.55 -1.91
CA PHE A 102 -2.16 -3.29 -1.81
C PHE A 102 -2.12 -2.53 -3.14
N ASP A 103 -3.24 -1.93 -3.49
CA ASP A 103 -3.40 -1.20 -4.75
C ASP A 103 -2.99 0.27 -4.62
N SER A 104 -2.97 0.80 -3.40
CA SER A 104 -2.64 2.21 -3.15
C SER A 104 -2.08 2.46 -1.75
N LEU A 105 -1.25 3.50 -1.66
CA LEU A 105 -0.78 4.15 -0.46
C LEU A 105 -1.53 5.47 -0.28
N GLU A 106 -2.18 5.66 0.86
CA GLU A 106 -2.83 6.92 1.25
C GLU A 106 -2.02 7.56 2.37
N VAL A 107 -1.58 8.80 2.17
CA VAL A 107 -0.83 9.58 3.16
C VAL A 107 -1.53 10.90 3.41
N THR A 108 -1.80 11.22 4.68
CA THR A 108 -2.32 12.52 5.10
C THR A 108 -1.19 13.29 5.76
N PHE A 109 -0.82 14.40 5.16
CA PHE A 109 0.33 15.18 5.61
C PHE A 109 0.18 16.67 5.26
N SER A 110 1.03 17.49 5.86
CA SER A 110 1.25 18.89 5.53
C SER A 110 2.73 19.25 5.60
N THR A 111 3.08 20.39 5.05
CA THR A 111 4.46 20.92 5.11
C THR A 111 4.41 22.41 5.43
N ARG A 112 5.49 22.93 6.02
CA ARG A 112 5.54 24.36 6.35
C ARG A 112 5.81 25.23 5.11
N ARG A 113 6.73 24.84 4.24
CA ARG A 113 7.20 25.60 3.07
C ARG A 113 7.34 24.77 1.81
N MET A 114 7.72 23.52 1.91
CA MET A 114 7.87 22.60 0.77
C MET A 114 6.56 22.53 -0.03
N ARG A 115 6.71 22.39 -1.34
CA ARG A 115 5.57 22.22 -2.26
C ARG A 115 5.42 20.79 -2.76
N SER A 116 6.36 19.93 -2.45
CA SER A 116 6.32 18.51 -2.77
C SER A 116 7.01 17.69 -1.70
N VAL A 117 6.55 16.46 -1.55
CA VAL A 117 7.14 15.41 -0.73
C VAL A 117 7.34 14.20 -1.63
N SER A 118 8.46 13.51 -1.50
CA SER A 118 8.68 12.24 -2.19
C SER A 118 8.29 11.08 -1.29
N LEU A 119 7.35 10.27 -1.75
CA LEU A 119 7.06 8.98 -1.18
C LEU A 119 7.99 7.97 -1.83
N ARG A 120 8.71 7.19 -1.01
CA ARG A 120 9.66 6.19 -1.52
C ARG A 120 9.37 4.84 -0.91
N VAL A 121 9.51 3.79 -1.71
CA VAL A 121 9.50 2.40 -1.27
C VAL A 121 10.82 1.78 -1.65
N LEU A 122 11.54 1.27 -0.66
CA LEU A 122 12.79 0.57 -0.88
C LEU A 122 12.50 -0.93 -0.95
N THR A 123 12.86 -1.54 -2.08
CA THR A 123 12.60 -2.96 -2.34
C THR A 123 13.92 -3.71 -2.55
N GLU A 124 13.94 -4.97 -2.13
CA GLU A 124 15.07 -5.84 -2.41
C GLU A 124 14.94 -6.39 -3.84
N ASP A 125 15.85 -5.97 -4.69
CA ASP A 125 15.97 -6.44 -6.06
C ASP A 125 16.82 -7.71 -6.08
N PRO A 126 16.32 -8.84 -6.62
CA PRO A 126 17.08 -10.11 -6.62
C PRO A 126 18.40 -10.06 -7.40
N VAL A 127 18.54 -9.13 -8.34
CA VAL A 127 19.71 -9.01 -9.21
C VAL A 127 20.70 -8.00 -8.67
N TYR A 128 20.22 -6.85 -8.20
CA TYR A 128 21.06 -5.69 -7.86
C TYR A 128 21.22 -5.48 -6.37
N SER A 129 20.25 -5.88 -5.52
CA SER A 129 20.39 -5.71 -4.09
C SER A 129 21.40 -6.70 -3.50
N ARG A 130 22.31 -6.17 -2.69
CA ARG A 130 23.33 -6.91 -1.93
C ARG A 130 23.08 -6.70 -0.45
N SER A 131 24.07 -6.99 0.38
CA SER A 131 24.02 -6.62 1.79
C SER A 131 24.09 -5.09 1.93
N GLY A 132 23.13 -4.50 2.64
CA GLY A 132 23.09 -3.07 2.93
C GLY A 132 21.91 -2.36 2.30
N ARG A 133 21.46 -1.31 2.99
CA ARG A 133 20.31 -0.49 2.58
C ARG A 133 20.56 0.24 1.26
N GLU A 134 21.78 0.67 1.02
CA GLU A 134 22.23 1.46 -0.15
C GLU A 134 22.07 0.69 -1.47
N SER A 135 21.97 -0.65 -1.40
CA SER A 135 21.77 -1.48 -2.59
C SER A 135 20.30 -1.73 -2.93
N LEU A 136 19.39 -1.36 -2.03
CA LEU A 136 17.96 -1.55 -2.29
C LEU A 136 17.49 -0.70 -3.47
N ARG A 137 16.63 -1.25 -4.30
CA ARG A 137 15.97 -0.51 -5.37
C ARG A 137 15.05 0.54 -4.76
N VAL A 138 15.19 1.78 -5.18
CA VAL A 138 14.37 2.88 -4.70
C VAL A 138 13.29 3.18 -5.73
N LEU A 139 12.06 2.94 -5.34
CA LEU A 139 10.87 3.37 -6.07
C LEU A 139 10.40 4.70 -5.49
N THR A 140 10.08 5.66 -6.34
CA THR A 140 9.68 7.01 -5.90
C THR A 140 8.44 7.52 -6.61
N GLN A 141 7.66 8.33 -5.89
CA GLN A 141 6.55 9.11 -6.42
C GLN A 141 6.47 10.45 -5.68
N ASP A 142 6.63 11.54 -6.41
CA ASP A 142 6.46 12.88 -5.85
C ASP A 142 4.98 13.23 -5.75
N VAL A 143 4.59 13.82 -4.63
CA VAL A 143 3.24 14.29 -4.36
C VAL A 143 3.25 15.75 -3.96
N GLN A 144 2.21 16.49 -4.37
CA GLN A 144 2.06 17.89 -4.01
C GLN A 144 1.83 18.04 -2.51
N ALA A 145 2.45 19.03 -1.94
CA ALA A 145 2.41 19.36 -0.52
C ALA A 145 1.93 20.80 -0.29
N GLY A 146 1.37 21.07 0.87
CA GLY A 146 0.92 22.38 1.27
C GLY A 146 0.85 22.54 2.78
N ARG A 147 0.53 23.74 3.25
CA ARG A 147 0.44 24.07 4.68
C ARG A 147 -0.78 23.42 5.36
N ALA A 148 -1.87 23.29 4.63
CA ALA A 148 -3.04 22.60 5.16
C ALA A 148 -2.87 21.09 5.01
N PRO A 149 -3.22 20.29 6.03
CA PRO A 149 -3.21 18.83 5.92
C PRO A 149 -4.09 18.38 4.75
N ALA A 150 -3.53 17.55 3.88
CA ALA A 150 -4.21 16.96 2.74
C ALA A 150 -3.96 15.47 2.67
N SER A 151 -4.97 14.70 2.30
CA SER A 151 -4.84 13.27 2.06
C SER A 151 -4.59 13.03 0.57
N VAL A 152 -3.48 12.37 0.27
CA VAL A 152 -3.10 12.00 -1.10
C VAL A 152 -3.11 10.49 -1.21
N LYS A 153 -3.85 9.99 -2.20
CA LYS A 153 -3.91 8.57 -2.54
C LYS A 153 -3.06 8.31 -3.77
N VAL A 154 -2.01 7.51 -3.61
CA VAL A 154 -1.06 7.15 -4.67
C VAL A 154 -1.25 5.67 -5.03
N PRO A 155 -1.60 5.34 -6.28
CA PRO A 155 -1.61 3.95 -6.72
C PRO A 155 -0.21 3.34 -6.59
N THR A 156 -0.10 2.09 -6.15
CA THR A 156 1.20 1.39 -6.06
C THR A 156 1.86 1.25 -7.43
N SER A 157 1.05 1.19 -8.50
CA SER A 157 1.50 1.20 -9.88
C SER A 157 2.06 2.54 -10.38
N ALA A 158 1.91 3.63 -9.62
CA ALA A 158 2.47 4.95 -9.98
C ALA A 158 3.94 5.09 -9.58
N PHE A 159 4.42 4.28 -8.66
CA PHE A 159 5.82 4.30 -8.26
C PHE A 159 6.73 3.89 -9.42
N ARG A 160 7.83 4.60 -9.59
CA ARG A 160 8.85 4.35 -10.62
C ARG A 160 10.21 4.25 -9.97
N THR A 161 11.10 3.45 -10.56
CA THR A 161 12.49 3.39 -10.12
C THR A 161 13.12 4.77 -10.23
N ALA A 162 13.79 5.19 -9.17
CA ALA A 162 14.43 6.49 -9.14
C ALA A 162 15.55 6.58 -10.19
N PRO A 163 15.57 7.61 -11.07
CA PRO A 163 16.57 7.71 -12.15
C PRO A 163 18.02 7.70 -11.64
N TRP A 164 18.28 8.30 -10.47
CA TRP A 164 19.61 8.29 -9.86
C TRP A 164 20.02 6.90 -9.39
N TRP A 165 19.06 6.03 -8.99
CA TRP A 165 19.34 4.65 -8.64
C TRP A 165 19.72 3.84 -9.88
N LEU A 166 18.98 4.00 -10.99
CA LEU A 166 19.31 3.40 -12.28
C LEU A 166 20.73 3.76 -12.70
N SER A 167 21.06 5.04 -12.66
CA SER A 167 22.41 5.51 -12.98
C SER A 167 23.50 4.91 -12.07
N ALA A 168 23.24 4.80 -10.77
CA ALA A 168 24.16 4.20 -9.81
C ALA A 168 24.37 2.69 -10.05
N MET A 169 23.36 1.99 -10.59
CA MET A 169 23.45 0.57 -10.96
C MET A 169 23.94 0.36 -12.40
N GLY A 170 24.25 1.43 -13.14
CA GLY A 170 24.71 1.34 -14.54
C GLY A 170 23.61 0.91 -15.50
N LEU A 171 22.35 1.20 -15.19
CA LEU A 171 21.19 0.87 -16.01
C LEU A 171 20.77 2.07 -16.85
N GLU A 172 20.57 1.87 -18.15
CA GLU A 172 20.11 2.93 -19.06
C GLU A 172 18.59 3.12 -18.99
N GLU A 173 17.85 2.03 -18.77
CA GLU A 173 16.39 2.03 -18.73
C GLU A 173 15.86 1.28 -17.50
N ASP A 174 14.66 1.65 -17.05
CA ASP A 174 13.92 0.92 -16.03
C ASP A 174 13.33 -0.35 -16.64
N ASP A 175 13.60 -1.49 -16.04
CA ASP A 175 13.05 -2.78 -16.43
C ASP A 175 11.55 -2.93 -16.12
N GLY A 176 10.97 -1.92 -15.48
CA GLY A 176 9.56 -1.90 -15.06
C GLY A 176 9.24 -2.82 -13.88
N LEU A 177 10.25 -3.49 -13.29
CA LEU A 177 10.07 -4.39 -12.16
C LEU A 177 10.14 -3.60 -10.85
N SER A 178 9.05 -3.58 -10.11
CA SER A 178 8.97 -2.84 -8.85
C SER A 178 9.40 -3.65 -7.62
N HIS A 179 9.36 -4.98 -7.71
CA HIS A 179 9.64 -5.91 -6.58
C HIS A 179 8.89 -5.56 -5.28
N LEU A 180 7.68 -4.98 -5.38
CA LEU A 180 6.87 -4.56 -4.22
C LEU A 180 6.56 -5.70 -3.23
N HIS A 181 6.62 -6.96 -3.67
CA HIS A 181 6.50 -8.12 -2.80
C HIS A 181 7.71 -8.34 -1.87
N ARG A 182 8.78 -7.54 -2.05
CA ARG A 182 10.02 -7.56 -1.28
C ARG A 182 10.35 -6.18 -0.72
N SER A 183 9.35 -5.48 -0.18
CA SER A 183 9.51 -4.14 0.38
C SER A 183 10.21 -4.18 1.74
N ALA A 184 11.21 -3.34 1.91
CA ALA A 184 12.00 -3.25 3.14
C ALA A 184 11.66 -2.00 3.94
N TYR A 185 11.48 -0.85 3.27
CA TYR A 185 11.21 0.44 3.91
C TYR A 185 10.18 1.25 3.12
N LEU A 186 9.43 2.06 3.86
CA LEU A 186 8.59 3.12 3.32
C LEU A 186 9.10 4.46 3.85
N GLU A 187 9.34 5.42 2.96
CA GLU A 187 9.88 6.72 3.33
C GLU A 187 8.95 7.86 2.90
N VAL A 188 8.89 8.89 3.74
CA VAL A 188 8.25 10.18 3.46
C VAL A 188 9.33 11.25 3.59
N VAL A 189 9.88 11.70 2.47
CA VAL A 189 11.08 12.57 2.47
C VAL A 189 10.84 13.87 1.70
N CYS A 190 11.72 14.83 1.90
CA CYS A 190 11.71 16.07 1.16
C CYS A 190 11.68 15.82 -0.35
N GLY A 191 10.74 16.46 -1.05
CA GLY A 191 10.62 16.35 -2.49
C GLY A 191 11.59 17.27 -3.24
N SER A 192 11.46 17.23 -4.57
CA SER A 192 12.20 18.14 -5.47
C SER A 192 11.81 19.59 -5.16
N GLY A 193 12.77 20.47 -5.02
CA GLY A 193 12.53 21.89 -4.76
C GLY A 193 12.54 22.30 -3.29
N VAL A 194 12.95 21.40 -2.38
CA VAL A 194 13.28 21.79 -1.00
C VAL A 194 14.41 22.83 -1.00
N MET A 195 14.24 23.88 -0.21
CA MET A 195 15.24 24.95 -0.09
C MET A 195 16.36 24.49 0.86
N ARG A 196 17.58 24.35 0.30
CA ARG A 196 18.75 23.93 1.08
C ARG A 196 19.16 25.02 2.08
N GLY A 197 19.49 24.61 3.30
CA GLY A 197 19.90 25.50 4.39
C GLY A 197 18.74 26.24 5.07
N ILE A 198 17.51 26.03 4.65
CA ILE A 198 16.32 26.62 5.26
C ILE A 198 15.52 25.49 5.94
N PRO A 199 15.33 25.56 7.28
CA PRO A 199 14.54 24.58 7.98
C PRO A 199 13.10 24.52 7.47
N ASP A 200 12.57 23.32 7.34
CA ASP A 200 11.18 23.04 6.96
C ASP A 200 10.62 21.91 7.85
N GLU A 201 9.36 21.57 7.66
CA GLU A 201 8.70 20.57 8.47
C GLU A 201 7.76 19.74 7.61
N ILE A 202 7.75 18.43 7.87
CA ILE A 202 6.77 17.49 7.35
C ILE A 202 5.96 16.98 8.54
N SER A 203 4.66 17.21 8.54
CA SER A 203 3.72 16.71 9.56
C SER A 203 2.88 15.61 8.95
N VAL A 204 2.98 14.39 9.45
CA VAL A 204 2.24 13.21 8.97
C VAL A 204 1.22 12.79 10.02
N SER A 205 -0.06 12.78 9.67
CA SER A 205 -1.13 12.36 10.57
C SER A 205 -1.71 10.99 10.24
N ARG A 206 -1.50 10.49 9.02
CA ARG A 206 -2.00 9.17 8.63
C ARG A 206 -1.22 8.57 7.48
N ILE A 207 -0.94 7.29 7.57
CA ILE A 207 -0.44 6.46 6.47
C ILE A 207 -1.23 5.16 6.45
N ARG A 208 -1.85 4.83 5.31
CA ARG A 208 -2.61 3.59 5.11
C ARG A 208 -2.26 2.95 3.78
N LEU A 209 -2.23 1.64 3.79
CA LEU A 209 -2.19 0.81 2.61
C LEU A 209 -3.58 0.27 2.34
N ARG A 210 -4.07 0.41 1.12
CA ARG A 210 -5.40 -0.09 0.72
C ARG A 210 -5.29 -0.98 -0.50
N GLY A 211 -6.02 -2.07 -0.48
CA GLY A 211 -6.06 -3.03 -1.57
C GLY A 211 -7.30 -3.88 -1.54
N VAL A 212 -7.33 -4.85 -2.42
CA VAL A 212 -8.39 -5.86 -2.49
C VAL A 212 -7.81 -7.19 -2.06
N ASN A 213 -8.47 -7.87 -1.15
CA ASN A 213 -8.14 -9.25 -0.79
C ASN A 213 -8.47 -10.17 -1.96
N ARG A 214 -7.50 -10.34 -2.87
CA ARG A 214 -7.68 -11.09 -4.12
C ARG A 214 -7.99 -12.57 -3.89
N ASP A 215 -7.50 -13.17 -2.82
CA ASP A 215 -7.78 -14.56 -2.51
C ASP A 215 -9.22 -14.72 -2.01
N PHE A 216 -9.71 -13.79 -1.20
CA PHE A 216 -11.11 -13.71 -0.81
C PHE A 216 -12.00 -13.47 -2.04
N GLU A 217 -11.64 -12.54 -2.94
CA GLU A 217 -12.38 -12.26 -4.16
C GLU A 217 -12.51 -13.50 -5.05
N LYS A 218 -11.40 -14.22 -5.30
CA LYS A 218 -11.40 -15.47 -6.07
C LYS A 218 -12.28 -16.55 -5.42
N GLY A 219 -12.16 -16.73 -4.10
CA GLY A 219 -12.99 -17.68 -3.35
C GLY A 219 -14.48 -17.35 -3.44
N MET A 220 -14.82 -16.06 -3.35
CA MET A 220 -16.19 -15.57 -3.48
C MET A 220 -16.73 -15.78 -4.91
N LEU A 221 -15.95 -15.51 -5.94
CA LEU A 221 -16.38 -15.76 -7.32
C LEU A 221 -16.59 -17.26 -7.61
N ALA A 222 -15.70 -18.11 -7.12
CA ALA A 222 -15.85 -19.57 -7.25
C ALA A 222 -17.13 -20.07 -6.54
N GLY A 223 -17.40 -19.57 -5.35
CA GLY A 223 -18.62 -19.93 -4.61
C GLY A 223 -19.89 -19.41 -5.28
N ALA A 224 -19.88 -18.19 -5.85
CA ALA A 224 -21.02 -17.67 -6.63
C ALA A 224 -21.30 -18.56 -7.86
N ALA A 225 -20.25 -19.00 -8.56
CA ALA A 225 -20.39 -19.94 -9.68
C ALA A 225 -21.01 -21.27 -9.24
N LEU A 226 -20.58 -21.82 -8.11
CA LEU A 226 -21.14 -23.04 -7.55
C LEU A 226 -22.62 -22.87 -7.18
N LEU A 227 -23.00 -21.78 -6.54
CA LEU A 227 -24.41 -21.47 -6.22
C LEU A 227 -25.27 -21.38 -7.49
N ALA A 228 -24.76 -20.73 -8.54
CA ALA A 228 -25.45 -20.64 -9.82
C ALA A 228 -25.65 -22.02 -10.46
N LEU A 229 -24.63 -22.89 -10.44
CA LEU A 229 -24.71 -24.28 -10.94
C LEU A 229 -25.77 -25.08 -10.15
N LEU A 230 -25.79 -24.98 -8.84
CA LEU A 230 -26.79 -25.64 -7.99
C LEU A 230 -28.20 -25.16 -8.30
N LEU A 231 -28.40 -23.87 -8.54
CA LEU A 231 -29.69 -23.31 -8.93
C LEU A 231 -30.13 -23.86 -10.29
N VAL A 232 -29.26 -23.91 -11.29
CA VAL A 232 -29.55 -24.46 -12.61
C VAL A 232 -29.90 -25.95 -12.50
N ALA A 233 -29.13 -26.73 -11.75
CA ALA A 233 -29.42 -28.14 -11.52
C ALA A 233 -30.79 -28.33 -10.85
N PHE A 234 -31.14 -27.50 -9.89
CA PHE A 234 -32.42 -27.53 -9.22
C PHE A 234 -33.57 -27.21 -10.19
N ILE A 235 -33.39 -26.21 -11.06
CA ILE A 235 -34.44 -25.88 -12.09
C ILE A 235 -34.63 -27.05 -13.06
N ILE A 236 -33.57 -27.70 -13.52
CA ILE A 236 -33.62 -28.87 -14.40
C ILE A 236 -34.36 -30.02 -13.70
N TYR A 237 -34.02 -30.28 -12.42
CA TYR A 237 -34.70 -31.32 -11.62
C TYR A 237 -36.21 -31.08 -11.53
N ILE A 238 -36.64 -29.82 -11.26
CA ILE A 238 -38.07 -29.46 -11.22
C ILE A 238 -38.74 -29.70 -12.56
N LYS A 239 -38.09 -29.34 -13.68
CA LYS A 239 -38.66 -29.55 -15.03
C LYS A 239 -38.84 -31.04 -15.36
N LYS A 240 -37.81 -31.88 -15.06
CA LYS A 240 -37.90 -33.33 -15.26
C LYS A 240 -38.98 -33.99 -14.39
N ALA A 241 -39.14 -33.55 -13.14
CA ALA A 241 -40.17 -34.06 -12.26
C ALA A 241 -41.60 -33.74 -12.73
N LYS A 242 -41.79 -32.62 -13.42
CA LYS A 242 -43.10 -32.28 -14.03
C LYS A 242 -43.41 -33.13 -15.27
N GLY A 243 -42.39 -33.40 -16.12
CA GLY A 243 -42.58 -34.21 -17.33
C GLY A 243 -42.87 -35.70 -17.09
N LYS A 244 -42.69 -36.20 -15.86
CA LYS A 244 -43.05 -37.59 -15.49
C LYS A 244 -44.46 -37.72 -14.90
N GLN A 245 -45.21 -36.62 -14.71
CA GLN A 245 -46.57 -36.59 -14.16
C GLN A 245 -47.64 -36.26 -15.20
N SER A 246 -47.28 -36.00 -16.44
CA SER A 246 -48.14 -35.92 -17.62
C SER A 246 -47.96 -37.18 -18.48
#